data_d5032740c20ee9d0b826927800ebc8ce
#
_entry.id   d5032740c20ee9d0b826927800ebc8ce
#
_cell.length_a   1.000
_cell.length_b   1.000
_cell.length_c   1.000
_cell.angle_alpha   90.00
_cell.angle_beta   90.00
_cell.angle_gamma   90.00
#
_symmetry.space_group_name_H-M   'P 1'
#
loop_
_entity.id
_entity.type
_entity.pdbx_description
1 polymer ?
#
loop_
_entity_poly.entity_id
_entity_poly.type
_entity_poly.pdbx_seq_one_letter_code
_entity_poly.pdbx_strand_id
1 'polypeptide(L)'
;MDLPQGDRLSGDLHFDDQEIWTLGTAEVGVNLTQAAAHEIGHSLGLDHSRDSAALMAPVYRGYKPGFDLQQDDIEKIQMLYGKCRTAPRHVPPEKEWFPALPEGYKKDCSLM
;
A
#
# COMPACT_ATOMS: atom_id res chain seq x y z
N MET A 1 18.76 2.12 1.48
CA MET A 1 19.45 2.08 0.17
C MET A 1 18.83 3.16 -0.66
N ASP A 2 19.52 4.28 -0.83
CA ASP A 2 19.04 5.37 -1.68
C ASP A 2 19.08 4.89 -3.13
N LEU A 3 17.90 4.71 -3.71
CA LEU A 3 17.80 4.51 -5.16
C LEU A 3 18.29 5.80 -5.82
N PRO A 4 19.22 5.72 -6.80
CA PRO A 4 19.70 6.90 -7.48
C PRO A 4 18.52 7.65 -8.09
N GLN A 5 18.36 8.90 -7.68
CA GLN A 5 17.36 9.78 -8.27
C GLN A 5 17.64 9.89 -9.77
N GLY A 6 16.74 9.37 -10.56
CA GLY A 6 16.84 9.45 -12.03
C GLY A 6 16.90 8.11 -12.75
N ASP A 7 16.85 6.99 -12.06
CA ASP A 7 16.63 5.71 -12.75
C ASP A 7 15.18 5.65 -13.25
N ARG A 8 15.05 5.29 -14.56
CA ARG A 8 13.72 5.19 -15.21
C ARG A 8 12.81 4.14 -14.59
N LEU A 9 13.38 3.24 -13.76
CA LEU A 9 12.67 2.18 -13.04
C LEU A 9 12.38 2.53 -11.57
N SER A 10 12.79 3.72 -11.11
CA SER A 10 12.52 4.15 -9.75
C SER A 10 11.01 4.34 -9.55
N GLY A 11 10.44 3.61 -8.62
CA GLY A 11 8.99 3.58 -8.34
C GLY A 11 8.20 2.61 -9.19
N ASP A 12 8.82 1.94 -10.17
CA ASP A 12 8.17 0.89 -10.95
C ASP A 12 8.04 -0.40 -10.14
N LEU A 13 7.00 -1.14 -10.45
CA LEU A 13 6.68 -2.41 -9.81
C LEU A 13 6.83 -3.54 -10.83
N HIS A 14 7.66 -4.52 -10.50
CA HIS A 14 7.87 -5.69 -11.33
C HIS A 14 7.60 -6.96 -10.54
N PHE A 15 6.91 -7.90 -11.17
CA PHE A 15 6.64 -9.22 -10.60
C PHE A 15 7.44 -10.28 -11.35
N ASP A 16 8.03 -11.21 -10.58
CA ASP A 16 8.74 -12.35 -11.14
C ASP A 16 7.74 -13.32 -11.81
N ASP A 17 7.90 -13.58 -13.08
CA ASP A 17 7.05 -14.51 -13.85
C ASP A 17 7.33 -15.98 -13.55
N GLN A 18 8.38 -16.29 -12.80
CA GLN A 18 8.68 -17.64 -12.32
C GLN A 18 7.96 -17.99 -11.01
N GLU A 19 7.38 -17.00 -10.34
CA GLU A 19 6.60 -17.20 -9.13
C GLU A 19 5.18 -17.69 -9.45
N ILE A 20 4.64 -18.50 -8.54
CA ILE A 20 3.24 -18.92 -8.62
C ILE A 20 2.38 -17.85 -7.95
N TRP A 21 1.78 -16.99 -8.76
CA TRP A 21 0.89 -15.94 -8.29
C TRP A 21 -0.54 -16.46 -8.12
N THR A 22 -1.15 -16.09 -7.01
CA THR A 22 -2.52 -16.50 -6.67
C THR A 22 -3.39 -15.29 -6.37
N LEU A 23 -4.69 -15.47 -6.57
CA LEU A 23 -5.73 -14.53 -6.13
C LEU A 23 -6.62 -15.25 -5.12
N GLY A 24 -7.04 -14.55 -4.08
CA GLY A 24 -7.90 -15.12 -3.04
C GLY A 24 -7.14 -15.97 -2.03
N THR A 25 -7.77 -17.05 -1.57
CA THR A 25 -7.35 -17.85 -0.41
C THR A 25 -6.54 -19.11 -0.75
N ALA A 26 -5.89 -19.15 -1.90
CA ALA A 26 -5.08 -20.32 -2.27
C ALA A 26 -3.93 -20.54 -1.29
N GLU A 27 -3.75 -21.77 -0.85
CA GLU A 27 -2.71 -22.15 0.12
C GLU A 27 -1.32 -22.24 -0.49
N VAL A 28 -1.24 -22.37 -1.82
CA VAL A 28 0.02 -22.53 -2.56
C VAL A 28 0.28 -21.28 -3.39
N GLY A 29 1.52 -20.80 -3.33
CA GLY A 29 1.96 -19.64 -4.07
C GLY A 29 1.89 -18.34 -3.27
N VAL A 30 2.18 -17.23 -3.93
CA VAL A 30 2.21 -15.90 -3.34
C VAL A 30 0.94 -15.14 -3.73
N ASN A 31 0.23 -14.61 -2.74
CA ASN A 31 -0.94 -13.79 -3.03
C ASN A 31 -0.52 -12.48 -3.69
N LEU A 32 -0.96 -12.29 -4.93
CA LEU A 32 -0.58 -11.13 -5.74
C LEU A 32 -1.01 -9.81 -5.10
N THR A 33 -2.19 -9.74 -4.52
CA THR A 33 -2.70 -8.51 -3.90
C THR A 33 -1.86 -8.11 -2.69
N GLN A 34 -1.53 -9.07 -1.84
CA GLN A 34 -0.70 -8.83 -0.65
C GLN A 34 0.73 -8.46 -1.03
N ALA A 35 1.33 -9.16 -2.00
CA ALA A 35 2.66 -8.84 -2.51
C ALA A 35 2.69 -7.45 -3.17
N ALA A 36 1.70 -7.15 -4.02
CA ALA A 36 1.59 -5.84 -4.65
C ALA A 36 1.48 -4.71 -3.63
N ALA A 37 0.68 -4.90 -2.57
CA ALA A 37 0.56 -3.90 -1.51
C ALA A 37 1.89 -3.66 -0.78
N HIS A 38 2.68 -4.72 -0.52
CA HIS A 38 4.03 -4.62 0.04
C HIS A 38 4.97 -3.81 -0.86
N GLU A 39 5.02 -4.16 -2.14
CA GLU A 39 5.90 -3.48 -3.12
C GLU A 39 5.47 -2.02 -3.36
N ILE A 40 4.17 -1.73 -3.34
CA ILE A 40 3.67 -0.35 -3.38
C ILE A 40 4.18 0.44 -2.16
N GLY A 41 4.25 -0.19 -0.99
CA GLY A 41 4.85 0.41 0.20
C GLY A 41 6.29 0.85 -0.06
N HIS A 42 7.12 0.02 -0.71
CA HIS A 42 8.48 0.39 -1.10
C HIS A 42 8.49 1.53 -2.12
N SER A 43 7.62 1.51 -3.11
CA SER A 43 7.49 2.60 -4.10
C SER A 43 7.11 3.93 -3.45
N LEU A 44 6.39 3.90 -2.34
CA LEU A 44 6.05 5.06 -1.52
C LEU A 44 7.16 5.49 -0.56
N GLY A 45 8.26 4.75 -0.48
CA GLY A 45 9.41 5.07 0.35
C GLY A 45 9.46 4.34 1.71
N LEU A 46 8.64 3.32 1.91
CA LEU A 46 8.70 2.51 3.14
C LEU A 46 9.82 1.48 3.06
N ASP A 47 10.60 1.39 4.13
CA ASP A 47 11.54 0.29 4.36
C ASP A 47 10.84 -0.91 5.01
N HIS A 48 11.53 -2.05 5.04
CA HIS A 48 11.05 -3.21 5.76
C HIS A 48 10.76 -2.92 7.23
N SER A 49 9.69 -3.52 7.73
CA SER A 49 9.32 -3.49 9.14
C SER A 49 10.06 -4.55 9.93
N ARG A 50 10.36 -4.26 11.20
CA ARG A 50 10.82 -5.26 12.18
C ARG A 50 9.67 -6.05 12.78
N ASP A 51 8.45 -5.57 12.64
CA ASP A 51 7.25 -6.29 13.04
C ASP A 51 6.92 -7.35 11.99
N SER A 52 7.00 -8.62 12.37
CA SER A 52 6.72 -9.75 11.48
C SER A 52 5.25 -9.85 11.07
N ALA A 53 4.36 -9.14 11.74
CA ALA A 53 2.94 -9.08 11.41
C ALA A 53 2.61 -7.95 10.43
N ALA A 54 3.51 -6.97 10.28
CA ALA A 54 3.32 -5.84 9.38
C ALA A 54 3.29 -6.26 7.91
N LEU A 55 2.60 -5.49 7.09
CA LEU A 55 2.62 -5.66 5.63
C LEU A 55 4.05 -5.50 5.09
N MET A 56 4.81 -4.57 5.65
CA MET A 56 6.20 -4.31 5.24
C MET A 56 7.22 -5.25 5.88
N ALA A 57 6.80 -6.36 6.48
CA ALA A 57 7.74 -7.40 6.95
C ALA A 57 8.56 -7.97 5.79
N PRO A 58 9.86 -8.26 5.98
CA PRO A 58 10.76 -8.66 4.88
C PRO A 58 10.49 -10.07 4.35
N VAL A 59 9.70 -10.87 5.06
CA VAL A 59 9.45 -12.27 4.71
C VAL A 59 7.95 -12.49 4.53
N TYR A 60 7.57 -12.96 3.33
CA TYR A 60 6.20 -13.42 3.08
C TYR A 60 5.92 -14.68 3.90
N ARG A 61 4.89 -14.63 4.74
CA ARG A 61 4.49 -15.74 5.64
C ARG A 61 3.14 -16.36 5.27
N GLY A 62 2.76 -16.27 4.02
CA GLY A 62 1.47 -16.73 3.53
C GLY A 62 0.41 -15.64 3.51
N TYR A 63 -0.67 -15.95 2.82
CA TYR A 63 -1.81 -15.04 2.69
C TYR A 63 -2.57 -14.91 4.00
N LYS A 64 -2.85 -13.68 4.37
CA LYS A 64 -3.73 -13.36 5.50
C LYS A 64 -5.05 -12.82 4.94
N PRO A 65 -6.16 -13.56 5.05
CA PRO A 65 -7.47 -13.08 4.63
C PRO A 65 -7.80 -11.74 5.30
N GLY A 66 -8.19 -10.74 4.50
CA GLY A 66 -8.50 -9.42 5.02
C GLY A 66 -7.32 -8.78 5.76
N PHE A 67 -6.10 -8.90 5.21
CA PHE A 67 -4.93 -8.29 5.85
C PHE A 67 -5.13 -6.79 6.05
N ASP A 68 -4.89 -6.35 7.27
CA ASP A 68 -4.93 -4.95 7.66
C ASP A 68 -3.52 -4.42 7.85
N LEU A 69 -3.35 -3.11 7.64
CA LEU A 69 -2.12 -2.44 7.97
C LEU A 69 -1.88 -2.50 9.48
N GLN A 70 -0.70 -2.92 9.87
CA GLN A 70 -0.30 -2.93 11.26
C GLN A 70 0.13 -1.53 11.70
N GLN A 71 0.21 -1.31 13.00
CA GLN A 71 0.54 0.01 13.55
C GLN A 71 1.87 0.55 13.00
N ASP A 72 2.87 -0.30 12.81
CA ASP A 72 4.17 0.08 12.24
C ASP A 72 4.06 0.57 10.80
N ASP A 73 3.23 -0.08 9.97
CA ASP A 73 2.96 0.35 8.58
C ASP A 73 2.30 1.73 8.57
N ILE A 74 1.29 1.92 9.43
CA ILE A 74 0.51 3.16 9.54
C ILE A 74 1.42 4.31 10.00
N GLU A 75 2.20 4.10 11.05
CA GLU A 75 3.09 5.13 11.58
C GLU A 75 4.13 5.58 10.56
N LYS A 76 4.75 4.64 9.85
CA LYS A 76 5.76 4.92 8.85
C LYS A 76 5.21 5.71 7.66
N ILE A 77 4.06 5.30 7.11
CA ILE A 77 3.46 6.05 6.00
C ILE A 77 3.00 7.45 6.45
N GLN A 78 2.50 7.58 7.65
CA GLN A 78 2.12 8.87 8.21
C GLN A 78 3.32 9.78 8.51
N MET A 79 4.47 9.21 8.83
CA MET A 79 5.72 9.99 8.98
C MET A 79 6.15 10.60 7.64
N LEU A 80 5.96 9.90 6.52
CA LEU A 80 6.35 10.38 5.20
C LEU A 80 5.33 11.37 4.61
N TYR A 81 4.04 11.11 4.76
CA TYR A 81 2.97 11.83 4.06
C TYR A 81 2.04 12.60 4.98
N GLY A 82 2.27 12.53 6.28
CA GLY A 82 1.43 13.16 7.29
C GLY A 82 0.22 12.31 7.68
N LYS A 83 -0.39 12.67 8.79
CA LYS A 83 -1.62 12.03 9.26
C LYS A 83 -2.79 12.47 8.38
N CYS A 84 -3.73 11.54 8.15
CA CYS A 84 -4.99 11.90 7.53
C CYS A 84 -5.64 13.03 8.35
N ARG A 85 -5.83 14.18 7.73
CA ARG A 85 -6.59 15.27 8.33
C ARG A 85 -8.07 15.03 8.04
N THR A 86 -8.90 15.08 9.05
CA THR A 86 -10.34 15.29 8.84
C THR A 86 -10.50 16.43 7.85
N ALA A 87 -11.23 16.21 6.77
CA ALA A 87 -11.30 17.01 5.55
C ALA A 87 -10.97 18.51 5.74
N PRO A 88 -10.12 19.10 4.90
CA PRO A 88 -9.85 20.54 4.97
C PRO A 88 -11.18 21.29 4.88
N ARG A 89 -11.35 22.32 5.69
CA ARG A 89 -12.58 23.15 5.73
C ARG A 89 -12.88 23.84 4.40
N HIS A 90 -12.01 23.69 3.42
CA HIS A 90 -12.18 24.21 2.08
C HIS A 90 -11.64 23.18 1.09
N VAL A 91 -12.53 22.31 0.62
CA VAL A 91 -12.30 21.53 -0.60
C VAL A 91 -12.72 22.44 -1.74
N PRO A 92 -11.84 22.80 -2.70
CA PRO A 92 -12.28 23.47 -3.90
C PRO A 92 -13.34 22.60 -4.58
N PRO A 93 -14.33 23.19 -5.26
CA PRO A 93 -15.43 22.44 -5.84
C PRO A 93 -14.89 21.35 -6.79
N GLU A 94 -15.29 20.13 -6.53
CA GLU A 94 -14.89 18.89 -7.22
C GLU A 94 -15.40 18.90 -8.68
N LYS A 95 -14.98 19.78 -9.53
CA LYS A 95 -15.60 19.82 -10.85
C LYS A 95 -14.74 19.43 -12.03
N GLU A 96 -13.45 19.10 -11.88
CA GLU A 96 -12.68 18.98 -13.13
C GLU A 96 -11.81 17.75 -13.35
N TRP A 97 -11.55 16.85 -12.37
CA TRP A 97 -10.53 15.84 -12.57
C TRP A 97 -10.93 14.37 -12.35
N PHE A 98 -12.07 14.10 -11.72
CA PHE A 98 -12.55 12.72 -11.54
C PHE A 98 -14.03 12.58 -11.85
N PRO A 99 -14.43 11.51 -12.55
CA PRO A 99 -15.85 11.16 -12.63
C PRO A 99 -16.39 11.01 -11.22
N ALA A 100 -17.63 11.44 -10.99
CA ALA A 100 -18.28 11.40 -9.70
C ALA A 100 -18.06 10.02 -9.04
N LEU A 101 -17.49 10.02 -7.83
CA LEU A 101 -17.36 8.80 -7.03
C LEU A 101 -18.77 8.24 -6.78
N PRO A 102 -18.95 6.92 -6.82
CA PRO A 102 -20.26 6.31 -6.60
C PRO A 102 -20.85 6.77 -5.27
N GLU A 103 -22.17 6.98 -5.25
CA GLU A 103 -22.88 7.30 -4.01
C GLU A 103 -22.57 6.23 -2.95
N GLY A 104 -22.08 6.66 -1.79
CA GLY A 104 -21.67 5.78 -0.71
C GLY A 104 -20.16 5.69 -0.48
N TYR A 105 -19.32 6.29 -1.33
CA TYR A 105 -17.90 6.41 -1.03
C TYR A 105 -17.69 7.39 0.14
N LYS A 106 -17.55 6.82 1.32
CA LYS A 106 -17.11 7.58 2.50
C LYS A 106 -15.59 7.71 2.41
N LYS A 107 -15.08 8.93 2.40
CA LYS A 107 -13.68 9.23 2.70
C LYS A 107 -13.43 8.90 4.18
N ASP A 108 -13.40 7.62 4.49
CA ASP A 108 -13.17 7.17 5.85
C ASP A 108 -11.66 7.01 6.05
N CYS A 109 -11.07 7.97 6.71
CA CYS A 109 -9.67 7.91 7.13
C CYS A 109 -9.45 6.93 8.29
N SER A 110 -10.47 6.22 8.72
CA SER A 110 -10.38 5.27 9.84
C SER A 110 -9.68 3.96 9.48
N LEU A 111 -9.40 3.74 8.18
CA LEU A 111 -8.68 2.55 7.69
C LEU A 111 -7.17 2.80 7.47
N MET A 112 -6.68 3.98 7.82
CA MET A 112 -5.24 4.28 7.79
C MET A 112 -4.70 4.60 9.17
#